data_e4fe3cffc94ae81a56317c6e90c0a803
#
_entry.id   e4fe3cffc94ae81a56317c6e90c0a803
#
_cell.length_a   1.000
_cell.length_b   1.000
_cell.length_c   1.000
_cell.angle_alpha   90.00
_cell.angle_beta   90.00
_cell.angle_gamma   90.00
#
_symmetry.space_group_name_H-M   'P 1'
#
loop_
_entity.id
_entity.type
_entity.pdbx_description
1 polymer ?
#
loop_
_entity_poly.entity_id
_entity_poly.type
_entity_poly.pdbx_seq_one_letter_code
_entity_poly.pdbx_strand_id
1 'polypeptide(L)'
;MIENSGHTFRQAAGRFASGVTVVTTRVPDGAYGVTVSSFASLSLNPLLVTVSINRSSQLLEHVRSVEAFAVSVLASDQHQVAHYFATSGRMPEPDGFPGVPTTVHQTGAPIIAGSLSWFDCMLEDTLPGGDHEILVGRVAAAGGGTGEPLVYWAGEYRSLTAEMPRSDQLANASDGLAVAYHVLDVGPAEMLDAQNSIEPAIAALASVQTSPEQWDRLDDLVDQSELVVDQPDDFNRLALAFHGAIADAAGNRLLQATLASFGQVQSIHYRDRGSPESARAAVAAHRHLLSVLRRGDPEAASEEMRKHLDAVKQQLQIS
;
A
#
# COMPACT_ATOMS: atom_id res chain seq x y z
N MET A 1 -27.73 11.07 -18.17
CA MET A 1 -28.10 9.65 -18.06
C MET A 1 -26.90 8.84 -18.54
N ILE A 2 -26.33 8.01 -17.66
CA ILE A 2 -25.24 7.11 -18.05
C ILE A 2 -25.92 5.97 -18.83
N GLU A 3 -25.62 5.83 -20.12
CA GLU A 3 -26.04 4.67 -20.88
C GLU A 3 -25.50 3.41 -20.20
N ASN A 4 -26.42 2.58 -19.71
CA ASN A 4 -26.12 1.34 -19.00
C ASN A 4 -25.76 0.24 -20.03
N SER A 5 -24.70 0.46 -20.80
CA SER A 5 -24.19 -0.53 -21.75
C SER A 5 -23.26 -1.50 -21.03
N GLY A 6 -23.30 -2.80 -21.38
CA GLY A 6 -22.38 -3.81 -20.83
C GLY A 6 -20.90 -3.43 -20.98
N HIS A 7 -20.54 -2.58 -21.93
CA HIS A 7 -19.21 -2.04 -22.14
C HIS A 7 -18.81 -1.06 -21.02
N THR A 8 -19.67 -0.08 -20.72
CA THR A 8 -19.44 0.89 -19.64
C THR A 8 -19.34 0.21 -18.28
N PHE A 9 -20.19 -0.81 -18.05
CA PHE A 9 -20.13 -1.61 -16.82
C PHE A 9 -18.78 -2.34 -16.70
N ARG A 10 -18.32 -3.01 -17.77
CA ARG A 10 -17.01 -3.72 -17.74
C ARG A 10 -15.84 -2.77 -17.52
N GLN A 11 -15.86 -1.58 -18.13
CA GLN A 11 -14.83 -0.58 -17.89
C GLN A 11 -14.79 -0.12 -16.43
N ALA A 12 -15.96 0.14 -15.85
CA ALA A 12 -16.05 0.55 -14.45
C ALA A 12 -15.62 -0.58 -13.49
N ALA A 13 -16.15 -1.81 -13.70
CA ALA A 13 -15.78 -2.97 -12.90
C ALA A 13 -14.30 -3.34 -13.02
N GLY A 14 -13.70 -3.17 -14.21
CA GLY A 14 -12.27 -3.41 -14.44
C GLY A 14 -11.32 -2.47 -13.69
N ARG A 15 -11.83 -1.38 -13.09
CA ARG A 15 -11.04 -0.52 -12.20
C ARG A 15 -10.87 -1.10 -10.80
N PHE A 16 -11.65 -2.11 -10.44
CA PHE A 16 -11.48 -2.84 -9.20
C PHE A 16 -10.39 -3.90 -9.40
N ALA A 17 -9.24 -3.71 -8.73
CA ALA A 17 -8.17 -4.69 -8.76
C ALA A 17 -8.54 -5.92 -7.92
N SER A 18 -8.38 -7.11 -8.47
CA SER A 18 -8.67 -8.37 -7.79
C SER A 18 -7.46 -9.31 -7.83
N GLY A 19 -7.36 -10.21 -6.87
CA GLY A 19 -6.45 -11.35 -6.98
C GLY A 19 -6.88 -12.27 -8.13
N VAL A 20 -5.92 -13.03 -8.66
CA VAL A 20 -6.15 -14.05 -9.68
C VAL A 20 -6.19 -15.41 -9.01
N THR A 21 -7.23 -16.18 -9.27
CA THR A 21 -7.38 -17.54 -8.72
C THR A 21 -7.66 -18.56 -9.83
N VAL A 22 -7.26 -19.80 -9.59
CA VAL A 22 -7.67 -20.94 -10.41
C VAL A 22 -8.57 -21.82 -9.55
N VAL A 23 -9.80 -22.06 -10.06
CA VAL A 23 -10.73 -23.01 -9.48
C VAL A 23 -10.61 -24.34 -10.23
N THR A 24 -10.38 -25.41 -9.52
CA THR A 24 -10.15 -26.74 -10.05
C THR A 24 -11.09 -27.75 -9.43
N THR A 25 -11.36 -28.80 -10.17
CA THR A 25 -12.07 -30.00 -9.66
C THR A 25 -11.52 -31.25 -10.37
N ARG A 26 -11.83 -32.43 -9.85
CA ARG A 26 -11.46 -33.71 -10.45
C ARG A 26 -12.71 -34.56 -10.65
N VAL A 27 -13.01 -34.83 -11.91
CA VAL A 27 -14.05 -35.78 -12.33
C VAL A 27 -13.44 -37.11 -12.77
N PRO A 28 -14.22 -38.17 -12.99
CA PRO A 28 -13.71 -39.45 -13.46
C PRO A 28 -12.83 -39.38 -14.70
N ASP A 29 -13.15 -38.47 -15.63
CA ASP A 29 -12.45 -38.26 -16.89
C ASP A 29 -11.16 -37.43 -16.74
N GLY A 30 -10.87 -36.89 -15.56
CA GLY A 30 -9.64 -36.14 -15.31
C GLY A 30 -9.80 -34.86 -14.48
N ALA A 31 -8.79 -34.04 -14.48
CA ALA A 31 -8.77 -32.73 -13.83
C ALA A 31 -9.31 -31.64 -14.74
N TYR A 32 -10.11 -30.73 -14.18
CA TYR A 32 -10.60 -29.57 -14.89
C TYR A 32 -10.42 -28.30 -14.06
N GLY A 33 -10.20 -27.15 -14.69
CA GLY A 33 -10.03 -25.90 -13.96
C GLY A 33 -10.21 -24.67 -14.84
N VAL A 34 -10.52 -23.54 -14.23
CA VAL A 34 -10.68 -22.22 -14.88
C VAL A 34 -10.08 -21.11 -14.02
N THR A 35 -9.58 -20.08 -14.69
CA THR A 35 -9.13 -18.85 -14.03
C THR A 35 -10.32 -17.95 -13.71
N VAL A 36 -10.39 -17.46 -12.48
CA VAL A 36 -11.41 -16.51 -12.03
C VAL A 36 -10.78 -15.42 -11.17
N SER A 37 -11.44 -14.26 -11.15
CA SER A 37 -11.10 -13.11 -10.30
C SER A 37 -12.17 -12.77 -9.25
N SER A 38 -13.14 -13.67 -9.09
CA SER A 38 -14.37 -13.48 -8.29
C SER A 38 -14.31 -14.14 -6.90
N PHE A 39 -13.14 -14.63 -6.49
CA PHE A 39 -12.97 -15.26 -5.18
C PHE A 39 -13.17 -14.27 -4.04
N ALA A 40 -13.90 -14.71 -2.99
CA ALA A 40 -14.00 -14.00 -1.73
C ALA A 40 -14.13 -14.96 -0.55
N SER A 41 -13.57 -14.58 0.60
CA SER A 41 -13.89 -15.21 1.88
C SER A 41 -15.29 -14.78 2.33
N LEU A 42 -16.16 -15.74 2.67
CA LEU A 42 -17.57 -15.46 3.00
C LEU A 42 -17.83 -15.48 4.50
N SER A 43 -17.30 -16.48 5.22
CA SER A 43 -17.59 -16.70 6.65
C SER A 43 -16.39 -17.33 7.36
N LEU A 44 -16.25 -17.00 8.64
CA LEU A 44 -15.27 -17.63 9.54
C LEU A 44 -15.91 -18.71 10.43
N ASN A 45 -17.24 -18.74 10.53
CA ASN A 45 -17.95 -19.78 11.29
C ASN A 45 -19.35 -20.04 10.70
N PRO A 46 -19.53 -21.11 9.91
CA PRO A 46 -18.49 -22.02 9.41
C PRO A 46 -17.50 -21.33 8.44
N LEU A 47 -16.37 -21.97 8.18
CA LEU A 47 -15.40 -21.49 7.19
C LEU A 47 -15.96 -21.65 5.77
N LEU A 48 -16.30 -20.52 5.14
CA LEU A 48 -16.90 -20.51 3.80
C LEU A 48 -16.14 -19.55 2.88
N VAL A 49 -16.05 -19.94 1.62
CA VAL A 49 -15.56 -19.10 0.51
C VAL A 49 -16.60 -19.04 -0.61
N THR A 50 -16.50 -18.02 -1.48
CA THR A 50 -17.32 -17.92 -2.68
C THR A 50 -16.48 -17.71 -3.92
N VAL A 51 -16.96 -18.24 -5.05
CA VAL A 51 -16.48 -17.93 -6.39
C VAL A 51 -17.69 -17.83 -7.35
N SER A 52 -17.67 -16.83 -8.23
CA SER A 52 -18.70 -16.68 -9.28
C SER A 52 -18.20 -17.27 -10.58
N ILE A 53 -18.93 -18.22 -11.14
CA ILE A 53 -18.59 -18.95 -12.37
C ILE A 53 -19.67 -18.70 -13.42
N ASN A 54 -19.25 -18.39 -14.65
CA ASN A 54 -20.18 -18.20 -15.76
C ASN A 54 -21.01 -19.47 -16.01
N ARG A 55 -22.32 -19.33 -16.24
CA ARG A 55 -23.26 -20.47 -16.45
C ARG A 55 -22.90 -21.34 -17.66
N SER A 56 -22.19 -20.79 -18.64
CA SER A 56 -21.70 -21.57 -19.79
C SER A 56 -20.42 -22.37 -19.51
N SER A 57 -19.84 -22.24 -18.32
CA SER A 57 -18.63 -22.95 -17.96
C SER A 57 -18.92 -24.40 -17.58
N GLN A 58 -18.21 -25.34 -18.20
CA GLN A 58 -18.28 -26.76 -17.84
C GLN A 58 -17.85 -27.03 -16.39
N LEU A 59 -17.08 -26.13 -15.78
CA LEU A 59 -16.68 -26.26 -14.39
C LEU A 59 -17.89 -26.42 -13.45
N LEU A 60 -19.01 -25.72 -13.71
CA LEU A 60 -20.21 -25.82 -12.88
C LEU A 60 -20.79 -27.23 -12.85
N GLU A 61 -20.88 -27.87 -14.03
CA GLU A 61 -21.39 -29.26 -14.14
C GLU A 61 -20.44 -30.23 -13.44
N HIS A 62 -19.13 -30.04 -13.65
CA HIS A 62 -18.12 -30.87 -13.02
C HIS A 62 -18.13 -30.74 -11.49
N VAL A 63 -18.14 -29.51 -10.94
CA VAL A 63 -18.20 -29.29 -9.49
C VAL A 63 -19.47 -29.89 -8.88
N ARG A 64 -20.61 -29.72 -9.53
CA ARG A 64 -21.88 -30.29 -9.08
C ARG A 64 -21.89 -31.81 -9.06
N SER A 65 -21.19 -32.44 -10.02
CA SER A 65 -21.17 -33.90 -10.12
C SER A 65 -20.32 -34.58 -9.04
N VAL A 66 -19.31 -33.87 -8.51
CA VAL A 66 -18.38 -34.40 -7.49
C VAL A 66 -18.48 -33.67 -6.17
N GLU A 67 -19.28 -32.60 -6.09
CA GLU A 67 -19.52 -31.78 -4.89
C GLU A 67 -18.23 -31.27 -4.21
N ALA A 68 -17.16 -31.07 -4.99
CA ALA A 68 -15.86 -30.65 -4.48
C ALA A 68 -15.10 -29.80 -5.47
N PHE A 69 -14.35 -28.83 -4.96
CA PHE A 69 -13.44 -27.99 -5.77
C PHE A 69 -12.31 -27.44 -4.91
N ALA A 70 -11.23 -27.03 -5.54
CA ALA A 70 -10.15 -26.28 -4.91
C ALA A 70 -10.03 -24.89 -5.52
N VAL A 71 -9.59 -23.92 -4.73
CA VAL A 71 -9.23 -22.58 -5.17
C VAL A 71 -7.77 -22.35 -4.86
N SER A 72 -6.98 -22.03 -5.89
CA SER A 72 -5.57 -21.67 -5.76
C SER A 72 -5.39 -20.18 -6.07
N VAL A 73 -4.92 -19.39 -5.12
CA VAL A 73 -4.59 -17.97 -5.30
C VAL A 73 -3.19 -17.91 -5.91
N LEU A 74 -3.07 -17.36 -7.10
CA LEU A 74 -1.82 -17.39 -7.86
C LEU A 74 -0.81 -16.36 -7.35
N ALA A 75 0.47 -16.78 -7.34
CA ALA A 75 1.61 -15.93 -7.11
C ALA A 75 1.96 -15.11 -8.37
N SER A 76 2.68 -14.01 -8.21
CA SER A 76 3.01 -13.05 -9.28
C SER A 76 3.76 -13.64 -10.47
N ASP A 77 4.52 -14.71 -10.27
CA ASP A 77 5.26 -15.45 -11.29
C ASP A 77 4.42 -16.51 -12.03
N GLN A 78 3.16 -16.71 -11.61
CA GLN A 78 2.25 -17.71 -12.18
C GLN A 78 1.32 -17.15 -13.27
N HIS A 79 1.69 -16.05 -13.96
CA HIS A 79 0.87 -15.47 -15.02
C HIS A 79 0.61 -16.44 -16.20
N GLN A 80 1.57 -17.33 -16.51
CA GLN A 80 1.37 -18.36 -17.55
C GLN A 80 0.32 -19.39 -17.13
N VAL A 81 0.30 -19.76 -15.85
CA VAL A 81 -0.75 -20.60 -15.27
C VAL A 81 -2.12 -19.95 -15.40
N ALA A 82 -2.22 -18.66 -15.06
CA ALA A 82 -3.45 -17.90 -15.24
C ALA A 82 -3.95 -17.91 -16.69
N HIS A 83 -3.06 -17.68 -17.66
CA HIS A 83 -3.40 -17.73 -19.09
C HIS A 83 -3.84 -19.13 -19.54
N TYR A 84 -3.14 -20.18 -19.09
CA TYR A 84 -3.52 -21.56 -19.41
C TYR A 84 -4.96 -21.85 -19.01
N PHE A 85 -5.35 -21.51 -17.77
CA PHE A 85 -6.71 -21.75 -17.27
C PHE A 85 -7.77 -20.74 -17.75
N ALA A 86 -7.38 -19.63 -18.34
CA ALA A 86 -8.32 -18.67 -18.97
C ALA A 86 -8.75 -19.08 -20.38
N THR A 87 -8.06 -20.05 -21.01
CA THR A 87 -8.39 -20.51 -22.36
C THR A 87 -9.68 -21.34 -22.33
N SER A 88 -10.66 -20.98 -23.19
CA SER A 88 -11.93 -21.69 -23.33
C SER A 88 -11.81 -22.98 -24.15
N GLY A 89 -12.79 -23.87 -24.00
CA GLY A 89 -12.92 -25.10 -24.85
C GLY A 89 -11.98 -26.23 -24.46
N ARG A 90 -11.40 -26.21 -23.26
CA ARG A 90 -10.59 -27.33 -22.75
C ARG A 90 -11.47 -28.49 -22.29
N MET A 91 -10.91 -29.67 -22.35
CA MET A 91 -11.53 -30.90 -21.84
C MET A 91 -10.86 -31.31 -20.53
N PRO A 92 -11.46 -32.16 -19.70
CA PRO A 92 -10.78 -32.77 -18.55
C PRO A 92 -9.46 -33.46 -18.96
N GLU A 93 -8.43 -33.27 -18.14
CA GLU A 93 -7.08 -33.78 -18.38
C GLU A 93 -6.84 -35.03 -17.51
N PRO A 94 -6.79 -36.24 -18.09
CA PRO A 94 -6.72 -37.49 -17.32
C PRO A 94 -5.50 -37.57 -16.39
N ASP A 95 -4.35 -37.13 -16.86
CA ASP A 95 -3.08 -37.18 -16.14
C ASP A 95 -2.78 -35.91 -15.34
N GLY A 96 -3.75 -35.00 -15.24
CA GLY A 96 -3.57 -33.66 -14.64
C GLY A 96 -3.17 -32.62 -15.69
N PHE A 97 -2.87 -31.39 -15.28
CA PHE A 97 -2.66 -30.26 -16.19
C PHE A 97 -1.24 -30.26 -16.78
N PRO A 98 -1.06 -30.34 -18.11
CA PRO A 98 0.24 -30.37 -18.74
C PRO A 98 1.12 -29.18 -18.34
N GLY A 99 2.29 -29.44 -17.78
CA GLY A 99 3.25 -28.42 -17.37
C GLY A 99 2.85 -27.61 -16.11
N VAL A 100 1.73 -27.95 -15.45
CA VAL A 100 1.29 -27.30 -14.23
C VAL A 100 1.27 -28.32 -13.08
N PRO A 101 2.28 -28.33 -12.22
CA PRO A 101 2.33 -29.23 -11.06
C PRO A 101 1.16 -28.96 -10.10
N THR A 102 0.59 -30.04 -9.56
CA THR A 102 -0.51 -29.94 -8.58
C THR A 102 -0.27 -30.87 -7.40
N THR A 103 -0.90 -30.53 -6.28
CA THR A 103 -1.06 -31.38 -5.11
C THR A 103 -2.53 -31.62 -4.85
N VAL A 104 -2.87 -32.58 -3.99
CA VAL A 104 -4.25 -32.86 -3.57
C VAL A 104 -4.33 -32.95 -2.05
N HIS A 105 -5.48 -32.61 -1.49
CA HIS A 105 -5.73 -32.74 -0.06
C HIS A 105 -6.99 -33.57 0.20
N GLN A 106 -7.92 -33.09 1.04
CA GLN A 106 -9.04 -33.90 1.56
C GLN A 106 -10.07 -34.24 0.48
N THR A 107 -10.37 -33.31 -0.44
CA THR A 107 -11.43 -33.51 -1.45
C THR A 107 -10.92 -34.24 -2.71
N GLY A 108 -9.62 -34.27 -2.92
CA GLY A 108 -9.02 -34.80 -4.15
C GLY A 108 -9.01 -33.81 -5.31
N ALA A 109 -9.55 -32.60 -5.15
CA ALA A 109 -9.44 -31.55 -6.15
C ALA A 109 -7.98 -31.07 -6.29
N PRO A 110 -7.47 -30.87 -7.52
CA PRO A 110 -6.09 -30.46 -7.73
C PRO A 110 -5.84 -29.04 -7.23
N ILE A 111 -4.77 -28.85 -6.47
CA ILE A 111 -4.30 -27.54 -5.99
C ILE A 111 -3.04 -27.20 -6.77
N ILE A 112 -2.96 -26.01 -7.35
CA ILE A 112 -1.81 -25.55 -8.13
C ILE A 112 -0.60 -25.40 -7.19
N ALA A 113 0.49 -26.11 -7.51
CA ALA A 113 1.73 -26.01 -6.74
C ALA A 113 2.35 -24.61 -6.85
N GLY A 114 2.94 -24.12 -5.76
CA GLY A 114 3.55 -22.80 -5.70
C GLY A 114 2.53 -21.64 -5.60
N SER A 115 1.22 -21.92 -5.43
CA SER A 115 0.21 -20.90 -5.18
C SER A 115 0.49 -20.16 -3.87
N LEU A 116 0.15 -18.87 -3.84
CA LEU A 116 0.31 -18.01 -2.67
C LEU A 116 -0.55 -18.49 -1.49
N SER A 117 -1.77 -18.94 -1.79
CA SER A 117 -2.62 -19.65 -0.83
C SER A 117 -3.60 -20.54 -1.58
N TRP A 118 -4.22 -21.48 -0.85
CA TRP A 118 -5.19 -22.41 -1.43
C TRP A 118 -6.26 -22.81 -0.42
N PHE A 119 -7.43 -23.17 -0.96
CA PHE A 119 -8.58 -23.65 -0.22
C PHE A 119 -9.12 -24.90 -0.89
N ASP A 120 -9.21 -25.99 -0.15
CA ASP A 120 -9.78 -27.27 -0.57
C ASP A 120 -11.20 -27.34 0.00
N CYS A 121 -12.22 -27.43 -0.86
CA CYS A 121 -13.61 -27.12 -0.49
C CYS A 121 -14.57 -28.22 -0.91
N MET A 122 -15.53 -28.52 -0.04
CA MET A 122 -16.78 -29.19 -0.38
C MET A 122 -17.79 -28.16 -0.86
N LEU A 123 -18.57 -28.46 -1.90
CA LEU A 123 -19.65 -27.60 -2.35
C LEU A 123 -20.76 -27.56 -1.28
N GLU A 124 -21.02 -26.38 -0.74
CA GLU A 124 -22.08 -26.17 0.27
C GLU A 124 -23.40 -25.74 -0.34
N ASP A 125 -23.33 -24.81 -1.31
CA ASP A 125 -24.53 -24.25 -1.95
C ASP A 125 -24.14 -23.64 -3.31
N THR A 126 -25.17 -23.39 -4.14
CA THR A 126 -25.05 -22.72 -5.42
C THR A 126 -26.14 -21.68 -5.56
N LEU A 127 -25.80 -20.41 -5.69
CA LEU A 127 -26.72 -19.29 -5.73
C LEU A 127 -26.76 -18.64 -7.11
N PRO A 128 -27.93 -18.23 -7.63
CA PRO A 128 -28.04 -17.57 -8.91
C PRO A 128 -27.46 -16.14 -8.88
N GLY A 129 -26.61 -15.79 -9.84
CA GLY A 129 -25.97 -14.48 -10.01
C GLY A 129 -26.11 -13.93 -11.42
N GLY A 130 -27.29 -13.93 -12.02
CA GLY A 130 -27.50 -13.43 -13.39
C GLY A 130 -26.99 -14.44 -14.44
N ASP A 131 -25.98 -14.05 -15.24
CA ASP A 131 -25.29 -14.93 -16.21
C ASP A 131 -24.19 -15.80 -15.55
N HIS A 132 -24.01 -15.66 -14.23
CA HIS A 132 -23.10 -16.46 -13.41
C HIS A 132 -23.90 -17.26 -12.36
N GLU A 133 -23.20 -18.19 -11.74
CA GLU A 133 -23.60 -18.84 -10.48
C GLU A 133 -22.50 -18.65 -9.46
N ILE A 134 -22.91 -18.43 -8.22
CA ILE A 134 -22.03 -18.27 -7.08
C ILE A 134 -21.93 -19.63 -6.39
N LEU A 135 -20.78 -20.28 -6.48
CA LEU A 135 -20.46 -21.45 -5.69
C LEU A 135 -20.09 -21.01 -4.26
N VAL A 136 -20.74 -21.60 -3.28
CA VAL A 136 -20.37 -21.49 -1.87
C VAL A 136 -19.63 -22.77 -1.48
N GLY A 137 -18.37 -22.63 -1.07
CA GLY A 137 -17.54 -23.76 -0.64
C GLY A 137 -17.30 -23.75 0.85
N ARG A 138 -17.58 -24.89 1.49
CA ARG A 138 -17.15 -25.15 2.87
C ARG A 138 -15.70 -25.60 2.84
N VAL A 139 -14.82 -24.84 3.50
CA VAL A 139 -13.39 -25.12 3.53
C VAL A 139 -13.12 -26.35 4.38
N ALA A 140 -12.63 -27.42 3.74
CA ALA A 140 -12.18 -28.65 4.39
C ALA A 140 -10.71 -28.55 4.82
N ALA A 141 -9.87 -27.90 4.00
CA ALA A 141 -8.49 -27.59 4.29
C ALA A 141 -8.07 -26.31 3.60
N ALA A 142 -7.10 -25.60 4.16
CA ALA A 142 -6.50 -24.43 3.56
C ALA A 142 -5.02 -24.34 3.92
N GLY A 143 -4.24 -23.67 3.08
CA GLY A 143 -2.83 -23.40 3.33
C GLY A 143 -2.36 -22.18 2.57
N GLY A 144 -1.13 -21.76 2.85
CA GLY A 144 -0.52 -20.60 2.21
C GLY A 144 0.99 -20.73 2.14
N GLY A 145 1.54 -20.02 1.18
CA GLY A 145 2.98 -19.81 0.97
C GLY A 145 3.36 -18.36 1.26
N THR A 146 4.56 -18.01 0.85
CA THR A 146 5.09 -16.64 0.88
C THR A 146 5.26 -16.14 -0.55
N GLY A 147 5.12 -14.84 -0.77
CA GLY A 147 5.31 -14.23 -2.10
C GLY A 147 4.33 -13.09 -2.36
N GLU A 148 4.40 -12.54 -3.57
CA GLU A 148 3.53 -11.46 -4.05
C GLU A 148 2.35 -12.04 -4.84
N PRO A 149 1.14 -11.47 -4.74
CA PRO A 149 -0.01 -11.95 -5.47
C PRO A 149 0.03 -11.57 -6.94
N LEU A 150 -0.53 -12.43 -7.80
CA LEU A 150 -0.91 -12.05 -9.15
C LEU A 150 -2.21 -11.25 -9.09
N VAL A 151 -2.21 -10.05 -9.67
CA VAL A 151 -3.36 -9.13 -9.66
C VAL A 151 -3.93 -9.02 -11.08
N TYR A 152 -5.25 -8.95 -11.20
CA TYR A 152 -5.94 -8.60 -12.42
C TYR A 152 -6.54 -7.19 -12.32
N TRP A 153 -6.13 -6.29 -13.21
CA TRP A 153 -6.58 -4.92 -13.22
C TRP A 153 -6.65 -4.36 -14.65
N ALA A 154 -7.75 -3.68 -14.96
CA ALA A 154 -7.99 -3.04 -16.25
C ALA A 154 -7.79 -3.95 -17.47
N GLY A 155 -8.07 -5.25 -17.33
CA GLY A 155 -7.96 -6.23 -18.42
C GLY A 155 -6.59 -6.92 -18.52
N GLU A 156 -5.66 -6.64 -17.62
CA GLU A 156 -4.29 -7.17 -17.65
C GLU A 156 -3.88 -7.82 -16.33
N TYR A 157 -2.99 -8.80 -16.43
CA TYR A 157 -2.30 -9.33 -15.26
C TYR A 157 -1.17 -8.39 -14.83
N ARG A 158 -1.10 -8.13 -13.53
CA ARG A 158 -0.09 -7.29 -12.89
C ARG A 158 0.49 -8.02 -11.69
N SER A 159 1.74 -7.73 -11.34
CA SER A 159 2.28 -8.02 -10.02
C SER A 159 2.16 -6.76 -9.16
N LEU A 160 1.93 -6.94 -7.85
CA LEU A 160 2.21 -5.87 -6.91
C LEU A 160 3.74 -5.84 -6.81
N THR A 161 4.40 -5.13 -7.72
CA THR A 161 5.83 -4.90 -7.55
C THR A 161 6.00 -4.13 -6.24
N ALA A 162 6.71 -4.73 -5.31
CA ALA A 162 7.20 -4.06 -4.11
C ALA A 162 8.26 -2.97 -4.41
N GLU A 163 8.33 -2.52 -5.64
CA GLU A 163 8.95 -1.28 -6.08
C GLU A 163 7.91 -0.16 -6.07
N MET A 164 7.30 0.05 -4.91
CA MET A 164 7.03 1.44 -4.58
C MET A 164 8.40 2.11 -4.45
N PRO A 165 8.68 3.19 -5.20
CA PRO A 165 9.85 4.00 -4.94
C PRO A 165 9.94 4.23 -3.43
N ARG A 166 11.15 4.21 -2.85
CA ARG A 166 11.30 4.40 -1.39
C ARG A 166 10.58 5.65 -0.88
N SER A 167 10.47 6.68 -1.73
CA SER A 167 9.67 7.88 -1.54
C SER A 167 8.18 7.58 -1.32
N ASP A 168 7.58 6.67 -2.09
CA ASP A 168 6.14 6.41 -2.03
C ASP A 168 5.77 5.53 -0.82
N GLN A 169 6.68 4.66 -0.37
CA GLN A 169 6.50 3.90 0.87
C GLN A 169 6.51 4.83 2.09
N LEU A 170 7.41 5.82 2.09
CA LEU A 170 7.45 6.84 3.15
C LEU A 170 6.22 7.75 3.10
N ALA A 171 5.78 8.15 1.90
CA ALA A 171 4.56 8.94 1.70
C ALA A 171 3.33 8.20 2.24
N ASN A 172 3.13 6.93 1.88
CA ASN A 172 1.99 6.15 2.38
C ASN A 172 2.02 5.93 3.90
N ALA A 173 3.20 5.74 4.49
CA ALA A 173 3.33 5.63 5.94
C ALA A 173 2.98 6.96 6.63
N SER A 174 3.41 8.10 6.05
CA SER A 174 3.08 9.43 6.55
C SER A 174 1.60 9.76 6.39
N ASP A 175 0.95 9.35 5.28
CA ASP A 175 -0.49 9.51 5.04
C ASP A 175 -1.32 8.78 6.09
N GLY A 176 -0.95 7.55 6.44
CA GLY A 176 -1.60 6.78 7.49
C GLY A 176 -1.55 7.46 8.86
N LEU A 177 -0.41 8.04 9.22
CA LEU A 177 -0.24 8.80 10.46
C LEU A 177 -1.00 10.15 10.40
N ALA A 178 -1.02 10.84 9.26
CA ALA A 178 -1.76 12.08 9.09
C ALA A 178 -3.28 11.86 9.24
N VAL A 179 -3.82 10.75 8.74
CA VAL A 179 -5.22 10.36 8.99
C VAL A 179 -5.47 10.12 10.49
N ALA A 180 -4.55 9.47 11.19
CA ALA A 180 -4.69 9.23 12.64
C ALA A 180 -4.74 10.57 13.41
N TYR A 181 -3.93 11.55 13.07
CA TYR A 181 -3.97 12.89 13.69
C TYR A 181 -5.32 13.59 13.49
N HIS A 182 -5.88 13.47 12.29
CA HIS A 182 -7.20 14.03 12.01
C HIS A 182 -8.31 13.36 12.82
N VAL A 183 -8.26 12.04 12.95
CA VAL A 183 -9.23 11.24 13.75
C VAL A 183 -9.11 11.56 15.25
N LEU A 184 -7.89 11.82 15.74
CA LEU A 184 -7.63 12.15 17.15
C LEU A 184 -7.85 13.63 17.48
N ASP A 185 -8.17 14.48 16.49
CA ASP A 185 -8.33 15.93 16.65
C ASP A 185 -7.10 16.61 17.28
N VAL A 186 -5.90 16.23 16.82
CA VAL A 186 -4.63 16.72 17.34
C VAL A 186 -4.47 18.22 17.00
N GLY A 187 -4.32 19.03 18.03
CA GLY A 187 -4.13 20.48 17.89
C GLY A 187 -2.67 20.88 17.56
N PRO A 188 -2.46 22.13 17.08
CA PRO A 188 -1.12 22.63 16.75
C PRO A 188 -0.11 22.60 17.91
N ALA A 189 -0.57 22.82 19.14
CA ALA A 189 0.28 22.78 20.34
C ALA A 189 0.82 21.39 20.60
N GLU A 190 -0.07 20.40 20.57
CA GLU A 190 0.25 18.99 20.79
C GLU A 190 1.20 18.44 19.71
N MET A 191 1.02 18.90 18.47
CA MET A 191 1.91 18.58 17.37
C MET A 191 3.32 19.16 17.55
N LEU A 192 3.44 20.43 17.96
CA LEU A 192 4.75 21.04 18.23
C LEU A 192 5.45 20.37 19.42
N ASP A 193 4.70 19.93 20.45
CA ASP A 193 5.27 19.17 21.57
C ASP A 193 5.81 17.81 21.11
N ALA A 194 5.12 17.13 20.17
CA ALA A 194 5.60 15.90 19.56
C ALA A 194 6.85 16.13 18.70
N GLN A 195 6.88 17.20 17.89
CA GLN A 195 8.05 17.59 17.11
C GLN A 195 9.25 17.91 18.02
N ASN A 196 9.05 18.66 19.07
CA ASN A 196 10.10 19.01 20.05
C ASN A 196 10.65 17.77 20.79
N SER A 197 9.89 16.67 20.79
CA SER A 197 10.36 15.40 21.33
C SER A 197 11.20 14.59 20.32
N ILE A 198 11.01 14.80 19.01
CA ILE A 198 11.57 13.94 17.94
C ILE A 198 12.66 14.66 17.14
N GLU A 199 12.44 15.90 16.72
CA GLU A 199 13.35 16.61 15.81
C GLU A 199 14.74 16.90 16.42
N PRO A 200 14.91 17.14 17.73
CA PRO A 200 16.25 17.24 18.33
C PRO A 200 17.08 15.96 18.15
N ALA A 201 16.43 14.78 18.25
CA ALA A 201 17.12 13.52 18.03
C ALA A 201 17.46 13.31 16.53
N ILE A 202 16.59 13.75 15.62
CA ILE A 202 16.84 13.76 14.18
C ILE A 202 18.04 14.66 13.85
N ALA A 203 18.10 15.87 14.39
CA ALA A 203 19.19 16.82 14.18
C ALA A 203 20.53 16.26 14.70
N ALA A 204 20.52 15.61 15.86
CA ALA A 204 21.70 14.93 16.40
C ALA A 204 22.25 13.85 15.44
N LEU A 205 21.37 13.02 14.87
CA LEU A 205 21.76 11.99 13.91
C LEU A 205 22.26 12.62 12.60
N ALA A 206 21.56 13.61 12.09
CA ALA A 206 21.92 14.29 10.84
C ALA A 206 23.30 14.95 10.93
N SER A 207 23.66 15.53 12.09
CA SER A 207 24.95 16.21 12.27
C SER A 207 26.16 15.33 11.97
N VAL A 208 26.05 14.01 12.10
CA VAL A 208 27.15 13.04 11.90
C VAL A 208 26.98 12.13 10.69
N GLN A 209 25.83 12.17 10.01
CA GLN A 209 25.52 11.23 8.92
C GLN A 209 25.32 11.91 7.55
N THR A 210 25.17 13.25 7.52
CA THR A 210 24.85 14.02 6.30
C THR A 210 25.95 13.92 5.25
N SER A 211 25.60 13.52 4.02
CA SER A 211 26.51 13.46 2.87
C SER A 211 26.75 14.87 2.27
N PRO A 212 27.82 15.06 1.46
CA PRO A 212 28.04 16.31 0.76
C PRO A 212 26.85 16.77 -0.08
N GLU A 213 26.21 15.87 -0.81
CA GLU A 213 25.05 16.17 -1.67
C GLU A 213 23.83 16.56 -0.84
N GLN A 214 23.69 16.01 0.36
CA GLN A 214 22.61 16.39 1.28
C GLN A 214 22.86 17.77 1.88
N TRP A 215 24.11 18.14 2.15
CA TRP A 215 24.47 19.50 2.56
C TRP A 215 24.12 20.53 1.50
N ASP A 216 24.45 20.27 0.22
CA ASP A 216 24.11 21.15 -0.89
C ASP A 216 22.58 21.34 -0.99
N ARG A 217 21.80 20.24 -0.85
CA ARG A 217 20.34 20.31 -0.84
C ARG A 217 19.78 21.15 0.31
N LEU A 218 20.36 21.05 1.51
CA LEU A 218 19.92 21.82 2.68
C LEU A 218 20.20 23.32 2.48
N ASP A 219 21.37 23.69 1.92
CA ASP A 219 21.68 25.07 1.57
C ASP A 219 20.70 25.61 0.52
N ASP A 220 20.47 24.86 -0.56
CA ASP A 220 19.52 25.23 -1.63
C ASP A 220 18.11 25.51 -1.08
N LEU A 221 17.62 24.69 -0.14
CA LEU A 221 16.31 24.88 0.47
C LEU A 221 16.22 26.17 1.29
N VAL A 222 17.27 26.53 2.03
CA VAL A 222 17.33 27.78 2.78
C VAL A 222 17.43 28.98 1.84
N ASP A 223 18.25 28.90 0.78
CA ASP A 223 18.39 29.95 -0.22
C ASP A 223 17.08 30.18 -1.00
N GLN A 224 16.38 29.10 -1.40
CA GLN A 224 15.06 29.21 -2.02
C GLN A 224 14.03 29.82 -1.07
N SER A 225 14.07 29.49 0.23
CA SER A 225 13.15 30.06 1.24
C SER A 225 13.32 31.56 1.36
N GLU A 226 14.55 32.08 1.24
CA GLU A 226 14.84 33.51 1.28
C GLU A 226 14.21 34.28 0.11
N LEU A 227 14.10 33.65 -1.07
CA LEU A 227 13.52 34.27 -2.28
C LEU A 227 12.00 34.41 -2.21
N VAL A 228 11.32 33.66 -1.32
CA VAL A 228 9.85 33.61 -1.23
C VAL A 228 9.30 34.09 0.11
N VAL A 229 10.07 34.85 0.89
CA VAL A 229 9.66 35.36 2.21
C VAL A 229 8.37 36.20 2.20
N ASP A 230 8.03 36.79 1.05
CA ASP A 230 6.82 37.56 0.86
C ASP A 230 5.64 36.69 0.31
N GLN A 231 5.81 35.37 0.18
CA GLN A 231 4.85 34.36 -0.33
C GLN A 231 4.63 33.29 0.74
N PRO A 232 3.65 33.45 1.66
CA PRO A 232 3.52 32.59 2.86
C PRO A 232 3.43 31.09 2.55
N ASP A 233 2.64 30.70 1.55
CA ASP A 233 2.44 29.28 1.22
C ASP A 233 3.70 28.63 0.66
N ASP A 234 4.42 29.34 -0.24
CA ASP A 234 5.69 28.85 -0.79
C ASP A 234 6.78 28.79 0.27
N PHE A 235 6.82 29.80 1.15
CA PHE A 235 7.75 29.80 2.29
C PHE A 235 7.49 28.62 3.23
N ASN A 236 6.24 28.42 3.65
CA ASN A 236 5.86 27.32 4.53
C ASN A 236 6.20 25.96 3.92
N ARG A 237 5.95 25.77 2.63
CA ARG A 237 6.31 24.54 1.91
C ARG A 237 7.83 24.27 1.93
N LEU A 238 8.66 25.29 1.71
CA LEU A 238 10.12 25.17 1.74
C LEU A 238 10.67 24.99 3.15
N ALA A 239 10.10 25.65 4.14
CA ALA A 239 10.45 25.46 5.55
C ALA A 239 10.19 24.00 6.00
N LEU A 240 9.03 23.44 5.64
CA LEU A 240 8.74 22.01 5.90
C LEU A 240 9.68 21.07 5.13
N ALA A 241 10.03 21.39 3.88
CA ALA A 241 10.97 20.63 3.10
C ALA A 241 12.38 20.65 3.70
N PHE A 242 12.80 21.75 4.33
CA PHE A 242 14.08 21.86 5.04
C PHE A 242 14.14 20.88 6.23
N HIS A 243 13.12 20.85 7.10
CA HIS A 243 13.05 19.89 8.20
C HIS A 243 13.00 18.44 7.69
N GLY A 244 12.26 18.19 6.60
CA GLY A 244 12.24 16.89 5.93
C GLY A 244 13.62 16.46 5.42
N ALA A 245 14.39 17.37 4.85
CA ALA A 245 15.75 17.11 4.37
C ALA A 245 16.73 16.79 5.52
N ILE A 246 16.57 17.41 6.69
CA ILE A 246 17.34 17.03 7.90
C ILE A 246 16.98 15.60 8.33
N ALA A 247 15.68 15.21 8.26
CA ALA A 247 15.26 13.86 8.59
C ALA A 247 15.79 12.83 7.57
N ASP A 248 15.85 13.18 6.28
CA ASP A 248 16.47 12.35 5.25
C ASP A 248 17.96 12.10 5.57
N ALA A 249 18.67 13.15 5.99
CA ALA A 249 20.08 13.09 6.35
C ALA A 249 20.36 12.28 7.63
N ALA A 250 19.38 12.19 8.54
CA ALA A 250 19.49 11.36 9.75
C ALA A 250 19.46 9.82 9.45
N GLY A 251 19.15 9.40 8.24
CA GLY A 251 19.23 8.00 7.79
C GLY A 251 18.26 7.03 8.46
N ASN A 252 17.31 7.50 9.27
CA ASN A 252 16.34 6.68 9.98
C ASN A 252 14.94 6.80 9.34
N ARG A 253 14.54 5.78 8.57
CA ARG A 253 13.28 5.77 7.80
C ARG A 253 12.02 5.92 8.64
N LEU A 254 12.01 5.45 9.89
CA LEU A 254 10.86 5.61 10.76
C LEU A 254 10.72 7.06 11.24
N LEU A 255 11.82 7.71 11.60
CA LEU A 255 11.83 9.13 11.96
C LEU A 255 11.45 10.02 10.76
N GLN A 256 11.91 9.67 9.54
CA GLN A 256 11.50 10.34 8.30
C GLN A 256 9.98 10.26 8.09
N ALA A 257 9.39 9.06 8.16
CA ALA A 257 7.95 8.86 7.98
C ALA A 257 7.14 9.62 9.05
N THR A 258 7.60 9.60 10.29
CA THR A 258 6.96 10.31 11.41
C THR A 258 6.99 11.83 11.19
N LEU A 259 8.13 12.39 10.81
CA LEU A 259 8.24 13.84 10.55
C LEU A 259 7.44 14.27 9.32
N ALA A 260 7.46 13.47 8.25
CA ALA A 260 6.67 13.74 7.05
C ALA A 260 5.15 13.81 7.34
N SER A 261 4.64 12.99 8.29
CA SER A 261 3.25 13.03 8.72
C SER A 261 2.88 14.34 9.45
N PHE A 262 3.79 14.90 10.21
CA PHE A 262 3.60 16.22 10.82
C PHE A 262 3.49 17.32 9.77
N GLY A 263 4.36 17.29 8.75
CA GLY A 263 4.35 18.28 7.67
C GLY A 263 3.03 18.35 6.91
N GLN A 264 2.37 17.23 6.68
CA GLN A 264 1.06 17.19 6.03
C GLN A 264 -0.02 17.92 6.86
N VAL A 265 -0.05 17.70 8.16
CA VAL A 265 -1.03 18.35 9.04
C VAL A 265 -0.68 19.82 9.25
N GLN A 266 0.61 20.16 9.38
CA GLN A 266 1.07 21.55 9.50
C GLN A 266 0.72 22.39 8.29
N SER A 267 0.84 21.85 7.07
CA SER A 267 0.49 22.57 5.84
C SER A 267 -0.97 23.07 5.84
N ILE A 268 -1.85 22.40 6.58
CA ILE A 268 -3.26 22.81 6.75
C ILE A 268 -3.40 23.89 7.83
N HIS A 269 -2.71 23.71 8.97
CA HIS A 269 -2.85 24.61 10.13
C HIS A 269 -2.11 25.94 9.99
N TYR A 270 -1.03 25.99 9.20
CA TYR A 270 -0.21 27.19 9.01
C TYR A 270 -0.50 27.94 7.72
N ARG A 271 -1.50 27.50 6.94
CA ARG A 271 -1.94 28.20 5.74
C ARG A 271 -2.37 29.62 6.13
N ASP A 272 -1.92 30.62 5.41
CA ASP A 272 -2.18 32.06 5.64
C ASP A 272 -1.62 32.61 6.96
N ARG A 273 -0.77 31.87 7.68
CA ARG A 273 -0.10 32.35 8.89
C ARG A 273 1.36 32.65 8.61
N GLY A 274 1.78 33.84 9.03
CA GLY A 274 3.15 34.31 8.92
C GLY A 274 3.21 35.71 8.27
N SER A 275 4.20 36.47 8.70
CA SER A 275 4.53 37.76 8.08
C SER A 275 5.88 37.63 7.35
N PRO A 276 6.20 38.48 6.39
CA PRO A 276 7.54 38.52 5.78
C PRO A 276 8.66 38.72 6.81
N GLU A 277 8.38 39.37 7.93
CA GLU A 277 9.35 39.52 9.02
C GLU A 277 9.61 38.22 9.74
N SER A 278 8.54 37.45 10.08
CA SER A 278 8.69 36.11 10.70
C SER A 278 9.37 35.12 9.75
N ALA A 279 9.08 35.19 8.45
CA ALA A 279 9.75 34.35 7.45
C ALA A 279 11.27 34.65 7.36
N ARG A 280 11.69 35.92 7.35
CA ARG A 280 13.11 36.30 7.38
C ARG A 280 13.80 35.83 8.67
N ALA A 281 13.14 35.92 9.80
CA ALA A 281 13.66 35.41 11.07
C ALA A 281 13.84 33.89 11.02
N ALA A 282 12.90 33.16 10.45
CA ALA A 282 13.00 31.71 10.27
C ALA A 282 14.13 31.31 9.31
N VAL A 283 14.34 32.01 8.19
CA VAL A 283 15.50 31.79 7.30
C VAL A 283 16.82 31.98 8.06
N ALA A 284 16.95 33.02 8.86
CA ALA A 284 18.14 33.26 9.67
C ALA A 284 18.36 32.12 10.70
N ALA A 285 17.29 31.62 11.33
CA ALA A 285 17.35 30.50 12.25
C ALA A 285 17.74 29.19 11.55
N HIS A 286 17.21 28.90 10.36
CA HIS A 286 17.60 27.74 9.56
C HIS A 286 19.08 27.81 9.15
N ARG A 287 19.59 28.96 8.70
CA ARG A 287 21.03 29.15 8.41
C ARG A 287 21.89 28.89 9.66
N HIS A 288 21.47 29.39 10.80
CA HIS A 288 22.18 29.15 12.05
C HIS A 288 22.18 27.66 12.42
N LEU A 289 21.03 27.01 12.37
CA LEU A 289 20.88 25.57 12.62
C LEU A 289 21.79 24.75 11.70
N LEU A 290 21.83 25.05 10.40
CA LEU A 290 22.77 24.41 9.45
C LEU A 290 24.23 24.59 9.86
N SER A 291 24.61 25.78 10.32
CA SER A 291 25.99 26.06 10.77
C SER A 291 26.38 25.21 12.01
N VAL A 292 25.41 24.92 12.88
CA VAL A 292 25.60 24.07 14.06
C VAL A 292 25.66 22.59 13.66
N LEU A 293 24.74 22.12 12.81
CA LEU A 293 24.73 20.74 12.29
C LEU A 293 26.07 20.37 11.63
N ARG A 294 26.66 21.27 10.83
CA ARG A 294 27.96 21.07 10.14
C ARG A 294 29.17 20.91 11.07
N ARG A 295 29.03 21.25 12.36
CA ARG A 295 30.12 21.03 13.32
C ARG A 295 30.29 19.55 13.70
N GLY A 296 29.31 18.73 13.37
CA GLY A 296 29.32 17.30 13.70
C GLY A 296 29.20 17.01 15.19
N ASP A 297 28.62 17.93 15.96
CA ASP A 297 28.36 17.78 17.40
C ASP A 297 26.87 17.46 17.62
N PRO A 298 26.54 16.21 17.99
CA PRO A 298 25.13 15.79 18.18
C PRO A 298 24.41 16.51 19.32
N GLU A 299 25.12 16.84 20.40
CA GLU A 299 24.50 17.53 21.56
C GLU A 299 24.17 18.98 21.19
N ALA A 300 25.10 19.68 20.55
CA ALA A 300 24.89 21.04 20.07
C ALA A 300 23.77 21.09 19.01
N ALA A 301 23.72 20.14 18.09
CA ALA A 301 22.68 20.03 17.05
C ALA A 301 21.29 19.80 17.66
N SER A 302 21.18 18.90 18.63
CA SER A 302 19.95 18.61 19.35
C SER A 302 19.43 19.83 20.11
N GLU A 303 20.31 20.52 20.83
CA GLU A 303 19.96 21.70 21.61
C GLU A 303 19.53 22.87 20.71
N GLU A 304 20.21 23.07 19.59
CA GLU A 304 19.86 24.14 18.64
C GLU A 304 18.52 23.89 17.96
N MET A 305 18.22 22.64 17.58
CA MET A 305 16.90 22.28 17.04
C MET A 305 15.79 22.54 18.07
N ARG A 306 16.02 22.23 19.35
CA ARG A 306 15.06 22.51 20.41
C ARG A 306 14.77 24.00 20.54
N LYS A 307 15.82 24.83 20.57
CA LYS A 307 15.67 26.30 20.60
C LYS A 307 14.90 26.84 19.40
N HIS A 308 15.19 26.29 18.23
CA HIS A 308 14.49 26.65 16.99
C HIS A 308 12.98 26.36 17.09
N LEU A 309 12.59 25.17 17.53
CA LEU A 309 11.18 24.78 17.68
C LEU A 309 10.46 25.57 18.79
N ASP A 310 11.14 25.87 19.89
CA ASP A 310 10.61 26.73 20.93
C ASP A 310 10.35 28.15 20.44
N ALA A 311 11.22 28.69 19.59
CA ALA A 311 11.03 30.00 18.96
C ALA A 311 9.82 29.97 17.99
N VAL A 312 9.64 28.91 17.21
CA VAL A 312 8.46 28.71 16.36
C VAL A 312 7.19 28.67 17.20
N LYS A 313 7.17 27.94 18.33
CA LYS A 313 6.03 27.88 19.24
C LYS A 313 5.64 29.27 19.76
N GLN A 314 6.62 30.06 20.15
CA GLN A 314 6.39 31.46 20.61
C GLN A 314 5.85 32.36 19.50
N GLN A 315 6.42 32.29 18.28
CA GLN A 315 5.97 33.12 17.14
C GLN A 315 4.53 32.82 16.73
N LEU A 316 4.10 31.57 16.82
CA LEU A 316 2.75 31.14 16.45
C LEU A 316 1.72 31.39 17.54
N GLN A 317 2.13 31.91 18.71
CA GLN A 317 1.29 32.13 19.90
C GLN A 317 0.47 30.89 20.29
N ILE A 318 1.07 29.73 20.13
CA ILE A 318 0.47 28.46 20.48
C ILE A 318 0.76 28.19 21.96
N SER A 319 -0.30 28.24 22.77
CA SER A 319 -0.24 28.00 24.23
C SER A 319 -0.57 26.55 24.56
#